data_309add29f069174e717ad2e6932f4655
#
_entry.id   309add29f069174e717ad2e6932f4655
#
_cell.length_a   1.000
_cell.length_b   1.000
_cell.length_c   1.000
_cell.angle_alpha   90.00
_cell.angle_beta   90.00
_cell.angle_gamma   90.00
#
_symmetry.space_group_name_H-M   'P 1'
#
loop_
_entity.id
_entity.type
_entity.pdbx_description
1 polymer ?
#
loop_
_entity_poly.entity_id
_entity_poly.type
_entity_poly.pdbx_seq_one_letter_code
_entity_poly.pdbx_strand_id
1 'polypeptide(L)'
;FYESEYNRYWQDAVFGNEELDSFSPDLIFIHTSNRNILKYPAITDSKEQTDALFAEQMKYFETMWEKIAERYHCPVIQNNFEQPYFRLMGNRDAFDCRGRVNFINRLNTAFADYAAAHESFYINDINYVSACYGIDKWSEPSYWHLYKYAMCVPAIPDFAFNLAAIVKSVFGKNKKALVLDLDNTLWGG
;
A
#
# COMPACT_ATOMS: atom_id res chain seq x y z
N PHE A 1 11.78 1.82 17.18
CA PHE A 1 10.58 2.10 16.37
C PHE A 1 10.31 3.59 16.37
N TYR A 2 10.23 4.18 15.19
CA TYR A 2 9.83 5.57 14.99
C TYR A 2 8.48 5.59 14.26
N GLU A 3 7.60 6.48 14.60
CA GLU A 3 6.30 6.69 13.98
C GLU A 3 6.13 8.17 13.67
N SER A 4 5.92 8.47 12.39
CA SER A 4 5.58 9.83 11.93
C SER A 4 4.22 10.26 12.50
N GLU A 5 4.06 11.53 12.78
CA GLU A 5 2.74 12.08 13.12
C GLU A 5 1.72 11.81 12.02
N TYR A 6 0.46 11.73 12.41
CA TYR A 6 -0.63 11.45 11.50
C TYR A 6 -0.63 12.38 10.28
N ASN A 7 -0.63 11.78 9.09
CA ASN A 7 -0.64 12.45 7.78
C ASN A 7 0.60 13.30 7.46
N ARG A 8 1.72 13.14 8.20
CA ARG A 8 2.98 13.85 7.94
C ARG A 8 4.00 13.04 7.13
N TYR A 9 3.71 11.80 6.83
CA TYR A 9 4.64 10.88 6.15
C TYR A 9 5.31 11.48 4.90
N TRP A 10 4.57 12.25 4.11
CA TRP A 10 5.09 12.89 2.90
C TRP A 10 6.02 14.07 3.22
N GLN A 11 5.62 14.92 4.16
CA GLN A 11 6.43 16.06 4.59
C GLN A 11 7.75 15.61 5.23
N ASP A 12 7.69 14.61 6.10
CA ASP A 12 8.87 14.06 6.76
C ASP A 12 9.81 13.42 5.73
N ALA A 13 9.28 12.75 4.71
CA ALA A 13 10.08 12.18 3.64
C ALA A 13 10.75 13.23 2.76
N VAL A 14 10.00 14.26 2.33
CA VAL A 14 10.46 15.22 1.32
C VAL A 14 11.31 16.34 1.94
N PHE A 15 10.88 16.90 3.06
CA PHE A 15 11.61 18.02 3.70
C PHE A 15 12.58 17.57 4.78
N GLY A 16 12.43 16.33 5.26
CA GLY A 16 13.22 15.79 6.36
C GLY A 16 12.58 16.02 7.72
N ASN A 17 13.05 15.23 8.67
CA ASN A 17 12.65 15.29 10.06
C ASN A 17 13.86 14.92 10.92
N GLU A 18 14.32 15.84 11.78
CA GLU A 18 15.52 15.66 12.60
C GLU A 18 15.45 14.42 13.50
N GLU A 19 14.26 14.09 14.01
CA GLU A 19 14.07 12.92 14.86
C GLU A 19 14.19 11.62 14.04
N LEU A 20 13.58 11.56 12.84
CA LEU A 20 13.72 10.46 11.92
C LEU A 20 15.16 10.28 11.41
N ASP A 21 15.82 11.39 11.09
CA ASP A 21 17.24 11.39 10.66
C ASP A 21 18.15 10.84 11.78
N SER A 22 17.90 11.26 13.02
CA SER A 22 18.64 10.77 14.20
C SER A 22 18.34 9.30 14.51
N PHE A 23 17.13 8.83 14.22
CA PHE A 23 16.71 7.44 14.39
C PHE A 23 17.45 6.49 13.45
N SER A 24 17.86 6.97 12.25
CA SER A 24 18.59 6.19 11.25
C SER A 24 17.94 4.83 10.95
N PRO A 25 16.80 4.79 10.23
CA PRO A 25 16.00 3.58 10.08
C PRO A 25 16.70 2.50 9.24
N ASP A 26 16.61 1.25 9.69
CA ASP A 26 17.02 0.08 8.91
C ASP A 26 15.99 -0.32 7.83
N LEU A 27 14.75 0.17 7.95
CA LEU A 27 13.65 -0.07 7.04
C LEU A 27 12.58 1.02 7.24
N ILE A 28 12.00 1.49 6.15
CA ILE A 28 10.86 2.41 6.18
C ILE A 28 9.62 1.70 5.64
N PHE A 29 8.56 1.73 6.43
CA PHE A 29 7.24 1.26 6.01
C PHE A 29 6.30 2.45 5.83
N ILE A 30 5.70 2.56 4.63
CA ILE A 30 4.75 3.62 4.29
C ILE A 30 3.34 3.04 4.28
N HIS A 31 2.59 3.34 5.33
CA HIS A 31 1.21 2.91 5.48
C HIS A 31 0.25 3.90 4.81
N THR A 32 -0.19 3.57 3.61
CA THR A 32 -1.24 4.30 2.89
C THR A 32 -2.43 3.40 2.59
N SER A 33 -3.57 4.00 2.34
CA SER A 33 -4.81 3.38 1.92
C SER A 33 -5.42 4.17 0.75
N ASN A 34 -6.51 3.72 0.18
CA ASN A 34 -7.24 4.44 -0.87
C ASN A 34 -7.67 5.87 -0.46
N ARG A 35 -7.63 6.18 0.84
CA ARG A 35 -7.93 7.52 1.39
C ARG A 35 -6.77 8.51 1.27
N ASN A 36 -5.57 8.02 0.96
CA ASN A 36 -4.38 8.85 0.71
C ASN A 36 -4.24 9.26 -0.76
N ILE A 37 -5.16 8.84 -1.63
CA ILE A 37 -5.23 9.34 -2.99
C ILE A 37 -5.68 10.80 -2.94
N LEU A 38 -4.86 11.71 -3.48
CA LEU A 38 -5.05 13.15 -3.38
C LEU A 38 -6.38 13.60 -3.97
N LYS A 39 -6.70 13.07 -5.15
CA LYS A 39 -7.93 13.38 -5.86
C LYS A 39 -8.34 12.23 -6.78
N TYR A 40 -9.60 11.87 -6.70
CA TYR A 40 -10.21 10.94 -7.65
C TYR A 40 -10.79 11.67 -8.86
N PRO A 41 -10.85 11.01 -10.04
CA PRO A 41 -11.55 11.56 -11.18
C PRO A 41 -13.03 11.88 -10.86
N ALA A 42 -13.52 12.99 -11.37
CA ALA A 42 -14.93 13.32 -11.35
C ALA A 42 -15.67 12.69 -12.54
N ILE A 43 -16.97 12.46 -12.40
CA ILE A 43 -17.81 11.89 -13.48
C ILE A 43 -17.80 12.76 -14.75
N THR A 44 -17.54 14.06 -14.59
CA THR A 44 -17.50 15.05 -15.67
C THR A 44 -16.13 15.20 -16.31
N ASP A 45 -15.09 14.57 -15.76
CA ASP A 45 -13.73 14.72 -16.28
C ASP A 45 -13.58 14.06 -17.66
N SER A 46 -12.77 14.67 -18.51
CA SER A 46 -12.32 14.04 -19.75
C SER A 46 -11.25 12.98 -19.48
N LYS A 47 -10.93 12.17 -20.48
CA LYS A 47 -9.85 11.19 -20.37
C LYS A 47 -8.50 11.89 -20.09
N GLU A 48 -8.22 13.01 -20.75
CA GLU A 48 -7.00 13.80 -20.59
C GLU A 48 -6.89 14.35 -19.15
N GLN A 49 -8.00 14.81 -18.58
CA GLN A 49 -8.04 15.27 -17.18
C GLN A 49 -7.78 14.12 -16.21
N THR A 50 -8.37 12.95 -16.47
CA THR A 50 -8.11 11.74 -15.65
C THR A 50 -6.66 11.29 -15.76
N ASP A 51 -6.06 11.32 -16.94
CA ASP A 51 -4.66 10.96 -17.14
C ASP A 51 -3.72 11.97 -16.46
N ALA A 52 -4.06 13.26 -16.46
CA ALA A 52 -3.33 14.28 -15.71
C ALA A 52 -3.38 14.06 -14.20
N LEU A 53 -4.55 13.73 -13.64
CA LEU A 53 -4.70 13.37 -12.23
C LEU A 53 -3.88 12.13 -11.85
N PHE A 54 -3.85 11.13 -12.74
CA PHE A 54 -3.03 9.95 -12.53
C PHE A 54 -1.52 10.31 -12.50
N ALA A 55 -1.07 11.11 -13.45
CA ALA A 55 0.33 11.54 -13.50
C ALA A 55 0.73 12.38 -12.28
N GLU A 56 -0.16 13.28 -11.82
CA GLU A 56 0.05 14.07 -10.59
C GLU A 56 0.17 13.17 -9.36
N GLN A 57 -0.71 12.18 -9.23
CA GLN A 57 -0.67 11.23 -8.11
C GLN A 57 0.59 10.38 -8.12
N MET A 58 1.02 9.90 -9.29
CA MET A 58 2.27 9.13 -9.41
C MET A 58 3.48 10.00 -9.06
N LYS A 59 3.57 11.19 -9.61
CA LYS A 59 4.65 12.13 -9.29
C LYS A 59 4.73 12.44 -7.79
N TYR A 60 3.60 12.55 -7.11
CA TYR A 60 3.56 12.75 -5.66
C TYR A 60 4.26 11.61 -4.91
N PHE A 61 3.96 10.35 -5.26
CA PHE A 61 4.58 9.19 -4.63
C PHE A 61 6.03 9.00 -5.05
N GLU A 62 6.34 9.10 -6.34
CA GLU A 62 7.71 8.97 -6.85
C GLU A 62 8.66 9.98 -6.20
N THR A 63 8.24 11.25 -6.09
CA THR A 63 9.02 12.27 -5.39
C THR A 63 9.33 11.88 -3.94
N MET A 64 8.34 11.32 -3.24
CA MET A 64 8.53 10.86 -1.86
C MET A 64 9.50 9.68 -1.79
N TRP A 65 9.33 8.67 -2.66
CA TRP A 65 10.18 7.48 -2.68
C TRP A 65 11.63 7.80 -3.03
N GLU A 66 11.84 8.66 -4.02
CA GLU A 66 13.17 9.15 -4.41
C GLU A 66 13.86 9.87 -3.24
N LYS A 67 13.14 10.74 -2.53
CA LYS A 67 13.69 11.46 -1.37
C LYS A 67 14.03 10.54 -0.20
N ILE A 68 13.21 9.52 0.05
CA ILE A 68 13.51 8.48 1.04
C ILE A 68 14.76 7.70 0.65
N ALA A 69 14.85 7.26 -0.61
CA ALA A 69 16.00 6.51 -1.09
C ALA A 69 17.30 7.32 -1.05
N GLU A 70 17.24 8.60 -1.46
CA GLU A 70 18.39 9.52 -1.39
C GLU A 70 18.90 9.76 0.04
N ARG A 71 17.98 9.81 1.02
CA ARG A 71 18.32 10.20 2.40
C ARG A 71 18.71 9.03 3.29
N TYR A 72 17.94 7.95 3.25
CA TYR A 72 18.05 6.87 4.25
C TYR A 72 18.76 5.63 3.74
N HIS A 73 18.83 5.40 2.43
CA HIS A 73 19.52 4.24 1.82
C HIS A 73 19.10 2.88 2.42
N CYS A 74 17.88 2.76 2.89
CA CYS A 74 17.33 1.55 3.49
C CYS A 74 16.17 0.99 2.66
N PRO A 75 15.78 -0.29 2.85
CA PRO A 75 14.60 -0.85 2.20
C PRO A 75 13.33 -0.08 2.52
N VAL A 76 12.47 0.07 1.52
CA VAL A 76 11.16 0.70 1.63
C VAL A 76 10.07 -0.33 1.36
N ILE A 77 9.08 -0.40 2.23
CA ILE A 77 7.84 -1.15 2.02
C ILE A 77 6.70 -0.15 1.87
N GLN A 78 6.02 -0.18 0.74
CA GLN A 78 4.89 0.69 0.43
C GLN A 78 3.60 -0.13 0.35
N ASN A 79 2.52 0.28 1.02
CA ASN A 79 1.21 -0.27 0.70
C ASN A 79 0.79 0.16 -0.70
N ASN A 80 0.23 -0.76 -1.48
CA ASN A 80 -0.65 -0.38 -2.57
C ASN A 80 -2.03 0.04 -2.04
N PHE A 81 -3.06 0.14 -2.88
CA PHE A 81 -4.38 0.61 -2.48
C PHE A 81 -5.40 -0.52 -2.53
N GLU A 82 -6.18 -0.67 -1.48
CA GLU A 82 -7.37 -1.51 -1.45
C GLU A 82 -8.50 -0.92 -2.30
N GLN A 83 -9.40 -1.77 -2.79
CA GLN A 83 -10.55 -1.33 -3.57
C GLN A 83 -11.60 -0.63 -2.69
N PRO A 84 -12.30 0.40 -3.22
CA PRO A 84 -13.39 1.02 -2.50
C PRO A 84 -14.60 0.09 -2.47
N TYR A 85 -15.26 -0.03 -1.32
CA TYR A 85 -16.49 -0.81 -1.22
C TYR A 85 -17.62 -0.24 -2.09
N PHE A 86 -17.78 1.11 -2.08
CA PHE A 86 -18.81 1.78 -2.86
C PHE A 86 -18.31 2.20 -4.25
N ARG A 87 -19.04 1.79 -5.28
CA ARG A 87 -18.79 2.11 -6.68
C ARG A 87 -19.79 3.16 -7.17
N LEU A 88 -19.33 4.36 -7.50
CA LEU A 88 -20.20 5.46 -7.93
C LEU A 88 -20.87 5.19 -9.29
N MET A 89 -20.20 4.46 -10.16
CA MET A 89 -20.65 4.16 -11.53
C MET A 89 -21.09 2.68 -11.69
N GLY A 90 -21.31 1.95 -10.60
CA GLY A 90 -21.64 0.53 -10.63
C GLY A 90 -20.57 -0.28 -11.36
N ASN A 91 -20.97 -1.16 -12.30
CA ASN A 91 -20.02 -1.99 -13.05
C ASN A 91 -19.11 -1.18 -13.99
N ARG A 92 -19.50 0.01 -14.41
CA ARG A 92 -18.65 0.90 -15.23
C ARG A 92 -17.41 1.37 -14.50
N ASP A 93 -17.44 1.42 -13.17
CA ASP A 93 -16.32 1.85 -12.33
C ASP A 93 -15.03 1.05 -12.60
N ALA A 94 -15.18 -0.19 -13.06
CA ALA A 94 -14.05 -1.08 -13.34
C ALA A 94 -13.30 -0.74 -14.65
N PHE A 95 -13.97 -0.17 -15.66
CA PHE A 95 -13.39 0.04 -16.99
C PHE A 95 -13.47 1.48 -17.52
N ASP A 96 -14.32 2.32 -16.96
CA ASP A 96 -14.37 3.75 -17.32
C ASP A 96 -13.19 4.48 -16.67
N CYS A 97 -12.50 5.33 -17.42
CA CYS A 97 -11.31 6.05 -16.92
C CYS A 97 -11.61 6.95 -15.70
N ARG A 98 -12.88 7.34 -15.50
CA ARG A 98 -13.36 8.13 -14.36
C ARG A 98 -13.74 7.28 -13.16
N GLY A 99 -13.79 5.95 -13.32
CA GLY A 99 -14.12 5.00 -12.25
C GLY A 99 -13.03 4.94 -11.19
N ARG A 100 -13.42 4.96 -9.93
CA ARG A 100 -12.45 4.83 -8.80
C ARG A 100 -11.72 3.50 -8.80
N VAL A 101 -12.44 2.40 -9.12
CA VAL A 101 -11.84 1.07 -9.24
C VAL A 101 -10.80 1.05 -10.35
N ASN A 102 -11.11 1.61 -11.52
CA ASN A 102 -10.16 1.71 -12.63
C ASN A 102 -8.93 2.54 -12.24
N PHE A 103 -9.14 3.70 -11.60
CA PHE A 103 -8.08 4.60 -11.18
C PHE A 103 -7.13 3.93 -10.18
N ILE A 104 -7.67 3.23 -9.17
CA ILE A 104 -6.89 2.46 -8.19
C ILE A 104 -6.12 1.32 -8.88
N ASN A 105 -6.73 0.59 -9.79
CA ASN A 105 -6.04 -0.47 -10.53
C ASN A 105 -4.84 0.08 -11.32
N ARG A 106 -5.00 1.22 -11.97
CA ARG A 106 -3.90 1.90 -12.67
C ARG A 106 -2.76 2.29 -11.73
N LEU A 107 -3.09 2.87 -10.57
CA LEU A 107 -2.09 3.22 -9.55
C LEU A 107 -1.38 1.98 -9.01
N ASN A 108 -2.12 0.93 -8.67
CA ASN A 108 -1.53 -0.32 -8.17
C ASN A 108 -0.59 -0.98 -9.20
N THR A 109 -0.96 -0.92 -10.49
CA THR A 109 -0.08 -1.39 -11.57
C THR A 109 1.20 -0.54 -11.65
N ALA A 110 1.08 0.79 -11.62
CA ALA A 110 2.24 1.67 -11.65
C ALA A 110 3.15 1.50 -10.42
N PHE A 111 2.58 1.25 -9.23
CA PHE A 111 3.36 0.92 -8.03
C PHE A 111 4.13 -0.39 -8.19
N ALA A 112 3.51 -1.42 -8.78
CA ALA A 112 4.16 -2.68 -9.08
C ALA A 112 5.30 -2.52 -10.11
N ASP A 113 5.08 -1.72 -11.16
CA ASP A 113 6.10 -1.39 -12.16
C ASP A 113 7.28 -0.65 -11.53
N TYR A 114 7.01 0.30 -10.64
CA TYR A 114 8.06 0.99 -9.88
C TYR A 114 8.86 0.02 -9.01
N ALA A 115 8.18 -0.85 -8.27
CA ALA A 115 8.84 -1.85 -7.44
C ALA A 115 9.70 -2.85 -8.25
N ALA A 116 9.24 -3.23 -9.44
CA ALA A 116 9.98 -4.10 -10.34
C ALA A 116 11.26 -3.45 -10.90
N ALA A 117 11.27 -2.11 -10.99
CA ALA A 117 12.40 -1.34 -11.51
C ALA A 117 13.39 -0.87 -10.44
N HIS A 118 13.06 -0.96 -9.15
CA HIS A 118 13.86 -0.43 -8.05
C HIS A 118 14.18 -1.52 -7.02
N GLU A 119 15.46 -1.86 -6.90
CA GLU A 119 15.93 -2.74 -5.83
C GLU A 119 15.64 -2.12 -4.45
N SER A 120 15.39 -2.96 -3.46
CA SER A 120 15.05 -2.53 -2.09
C SER A 120 13.72 -1.75 -1.93
N PHE A 121 12.86 -1.75 -2.95
CA PHE A 121 11.50 -1.24 -2.87
C PHE A 121 10.49 -2.40 -2.98
N TYR A 122 9.61 -2.53 -2.01
CA TYR A 122 8.69 -3.65 -1.87
C TYR A 122 7.25 -3.17 -1.73
N ILE A 123 6.31 -3.95 -2.26
CA ILE A 123 4.88 -3.68 -2.10
C ILE A 123 4.30 -4.57 -0.99
N ASN A 124 3.62 -3.96 -0.04
CA ASN A 124 2.68 -4.65 0.83
C ASN A 124 1.31 -4.63 0.15
N ASP A 125 0.90 -5.75 -0.43
CA ASP A 125 -0.30 -5.84 -1.26
C ASP A 125 -1.58 -5.89 -0.41
N ILE A 126 -1.99 -4.71 0.09
CA ILE A 126 -3.24 -4.58 0.85
C ILE A 126 -4.48 -4.75 -0.03
N ASN A 127 -4.35 -4.60 -1.36
CA ASN A 127 -5.44 -4.90 -2.27
C ASN A 127 -5.83 -6.39 -2.17
N TYR A 128 -4.83 -7.27 -2.20
CA TYR A 128 -5.06 -8.71 -2.03
C TYR A 128 -5.54 -9.06 -0.61
N VAL A 129 -4.88 -8.52 0.42
CA VAL A 129 -5.25 -8.80 1.83
C VAL A 129 -6.69 -8.38 2.11
N SER A 130 -7.09 -7.19 1.66
CA SER A 130 -8.47 -6.69 1.83
C SER A 130 -9.50 -7.51 1.07
N ALA A 131 -9.15 -8.01 -0.12
CA ALA A 131 -10.02 -8.89 -0.90
C ALA A 131 -10.22 -10.25 -0.23
N CYS A 132 -9.15 -10.86 0.31
CA CYS A 132 -9.22 -12.10 1.07
C CYS A 132 -10.02 -11.97 2.37
N TYR A 133 -9.89 -10.85 3.07
CA TYR A 133 -10.65 -10.57 4.29
C TYR A 133 -12.14 -10.33 4.00
N GLY A 134 -12.44 -9.75 2.86
CA GLY A 134 -13.75 -9.31 2.40
C GLY A 134 -13.84 -7.79 2.38
N ILE A 135 -13.98 -7.21 1.19
CA ILE A 135 -13.99 -5.76 0.96
C ILE A 135 -15.09 -5.06 1.78
N ASP A 136 -16.24 -5.73 1.95
CA ASP A 136 -17.38 -5.24 2.73
C ASP A 136 -17.09 -5.14 4.24
N LYS A 137 -16.13 -5.89 4.72
CA LYS A 137 -15.74 -5.95 6.15
C LYS A 137 -14.42 -5.25 6.43
N TRP A 138 -13.61 -4.99 5.41
CA TRP A 138 -12.27 -4.44 5.55
C TRP A 138 -12.25 -3.07 6.20
N SER A 139 -13.15 -2.17 5.81
CA SER A 139 -13.20 -0.82 6.36
C SER A 139 -14.52 -0.55 7.06
N GLU A 140 -14.45 0.07 8.24
CA GLU A 140 -15.61 0.50 9.00
C GLU A 140 -15.65 2.03 9.07
N PRO A 141 -16.66 2.68 8.43
CA PRO A 141 -16.74 4.14 8.38
C PRO A 141 -16.74 4.82 9.75
N SER A 142 -17.38 4.22 10.77
CA SER A 142 -17.39 4.76 12.13
C SER A 142 -15.99 4.85 12.73
N TYR A 143 -15.17 3.83 12.59
CA TYR A 143 -13.78 3.84 13.07
C TYR A 143 -12.90 4.82 12.31
N TRP A 144 -13.13 4.99 11.01
CA TRP A 144 -12.45 6.04 10.28
C TRP A 144 -12.80 7.43 10.79
N HIS A 145 -14.07 7.73 11.02
CA HIS A 145 -14.50 9.05 11.49
C HIS A 145 -14.00 9.36 12.90
N LEU A 146 -14.04 8.38 13.80
CA LEU A 146 -13.65 8.54 15.19
C LEU A 146 -12.14 8.46 15.42
N TYR A 147 -11.48 7.53 14.77
CA TYR A 147 -10.10 7.13 15.11
C TYR A 147 -9.12 7.17 13.93
N LYS A 148 -9.60 7.45 12.71
CA LYS A 148 -8.80 7.41 11.47
C LYS A 148 -8.23 6.02 11.15
N TYR A 149 -8.87 4.95 11.60
CA TYR A 149 -8.47 3.59 11.24
C TYR A 149 -8.80 3.31 9.77
N ALA A 150 -7.79 2.97 8.98
CA ALA A 150 -7.93 2.68 7.56
C ALA A 150 -8.61 1.33 7.31
N MET A 151 -8.51 0.40 8.27
CA MET A 151 -9.11 -0.92 8.26
C MET A 151 -9.87 -1.20 9.57
N CYS A 152 -10.75 -2.19 9.56
CA CYS A 152 -11.39 -2.65 10.79
C CYS A 152 -10.38 -3.31 11.74
N VAL A 153 -10.61 -3.19 13.04
CA VAL A 153 -9.70 -3.73 14.07
C VAL A 153 -9.45 -5.22 13.92
N PRO A 154 -10.46 -6.09 13.64
CA PRO A 154 -10.21 -7.51 13.44
C PRO A 154 -9.35 -7.86 12.22
N ALA A 155 -9.16 -6.98 11.24
CA ALA A 155 -8.29 -7.21 10.09
C ALA A 155 -6.80 -6.90 10.37
N ILE A 156 -6.50 -6.21 11.47
CA ILE A 156 -5.13 -5.82 11.84
C ILE A 156 -4.18 -7.01 11.95
N PRO A 157 -4.55 -8.17 12.56
CA PRO A 157 -3.66 -9.33 12.60
C PRO A 157 -3.25 -9.87 11.25
N ASP A 158 -4.18 -9.96 10.28
CA ASP A 158 -3.88 -10.45 8.92
C ASP A 158 -2.95 -9.49 8.19
N PHE A 159 -3.22 -8.19 8.30
CA PHE A 159 -2.37 -7.14 7.78
C PHE A 159 -0.95 -7.19 8.40
N ALA A 160 -0.87 -7.27 9.72
CA ALA A 160 0.40 -7.32 10.43
C ALA A 160 1.20 -8.59 10.11
N PHE A 161 0.55 -9.74 9.94
CA PHE A 161 1.19 -10.98 9.54
C PHE A 161 1.78 -10.87 8.14
N ASN A 162 1.03 -10.30 7.19
CA ASN A 162 1.52 -10.09 5.82
C ASN A 162 2.75 -9.16 5.81
N LEU A 163 2.68 -8.03 6.49
CA LEU A 163 3.79 -7.09 6.61
C LEU A 163 5.01 -7.74 7.27
N ALA A 164 4.82 -8.47 8.36
CA ALA A 164 5.90 -9.16 9.07
C ALA A 164 6.59 -10.22 8.16
N ALA A 165 5.84 -10.90 7.30
CA ALA A 165 6.40 -11.85 6.34
C ALA A 165 7.31 -11.15 5.33
N ILE A 166 6.93 -9.96 4.83
CA ILE A 166 7.76 -9.13 3.94
C ILE A 166 9.03 -8.69 4.66
N VAL A 167 8.91 -8.13 5.86
CA VAL A 167 10.06 -7.70 6.69
C VAL A 167 11.04 -8.85 6.93
N LYS A 168 10.52 -10.04 7.28
CA LYS A 168 11.36 -11.24 7.44
C LYS A 168 12.09 -11.61 6.15
N SER A 169 11.44 -11.47 5.01
CA SER A 169 12.03 -11.74 3.70
C SER A 169 13.15 -10.76 3.38
N VAL A 170 12.92 -9.48 3.57
CA VAL A 170 13.90 -8.39 3.33
C VAL A 170 15.18 -8.61 4.14
N PHE A 171 15.09 -9.04 5.39
CA PHE A 171 16.25 -9.31 6.24
C PHE A 171 16.76 -10.75 6.16
N GLY A 172 16.37 -11.54 5.17
CA GLY A 172 16.86 -12.90 4.95
C GLY A 172 16.49 -13.88 6.07
N LYS A 173 15.45 -13.60 6.87
CA LYS A 173 14.98 -14.46 7.97
C LYS A 173 14.05 -15.60 7.51
N ASN A 174 13.98 -15.83 6.21
CA ASN A 174 13.16 -16.91 5.64
C ASN A 174 13.81 -18.28 5.84
N LYS A 175 12.97 -19.32 5.96
CA LYS A 175 13.43 -20.69 5.87
C LYS A 175 13.82 -21.01 4.42
N LYS A 176 15.02 -21.57 4.22
CA LYS A 176 15.55 -21.87 2.89
C LYS A 176 15.08 -23.22 2.33
N ALA A 177 14.60 -24.13 3.19
CA ALA A 177 14.11 -25.44 2.81
C ALA A 177 12.97 -25.88 3.72
N LEU A 178 12.02 -26.62 3.16
CA LEU A 178 10.98 -27.34 3.86
C LEU A 178 11.11 -28.80 3.43
N VAL A 179 11.41 -29.68 4.39
CA VAL A 179 11.44 -31.14 4.17
C VAL A 179 10.20 -31.70 4.83
N LEU A 180 9.39 -32.39 4.03
CA LEU A 180 8.14 -33.02 4.47
C LEU A 180 8.22 -34.50 4.14
N ASP A 181 7.75 -35.33 5.07
CA ASP A 181 7.39 -36.70 4.78
C ASP A 181 6.09 -36.70 3.96
N LEU A 182 5.96 -37.65 3.05
CA LEU A 182 4.80 -37.71 2.14
C LEU A 182 3.63 -38.44 2.77
N ASP A 183 3.90 -39.61 3.35
CA ASP A 183 2.84 -40.50 3.86
C ASP A 183 2.29 -39.93 5.20
N ASN A 184 0.95 -39.82 5.28
CA ASN A 184 0.22 -39.28 6.42
C ASN A 184 0.63 -37.83 6.84
N THR A 185 1.44 -37.14 6.03
CA THR A 185 1.84 -35.75 6.26
C THR A 185 1.22 -34.81 5.21
N LEU A 186 1.29 -35.15 3.92
CA LEU A 186 0.70 -34.36 2.83
C LEU A 186 -0.61 -34.95 2.31
N TRP A 187 -0.81 -36.25 2.49
CA TRP A 187 -2.08 -36.93 2.22
C TRP A 187 -2.29 -38.09 3.21
N GLY A 188 -3.52 -38.42 3.47
CA GLY A 188 -3.87 -39.64 4.20
C GLY A 188 -3.51 -40.88 3.37
N GLY A 189 -2.78 -41.80 3.95
CA GLY A 189 -2.37 -43.04 3.33
C GLY A 189 -3.53 -43.91 2.89
#